data_bdb9e415a7795fc578b5e504910e043b
#
_entry.id   bdb9e415a7795fc578b5e504910e043b
#
_cell.length_a   1.000
_cell.length_b   1.000
_cell.length_c   1.000
_cell.angle_alpha   90.00
_cell.angle_beta   90.00
_cell.angle_gamma   90.00
#
_symmetry.space_group_name_H-M   'P 1'
#
loop_
_entity.id
_entity.type
_entity.pdbx_description
1 polymer ?
#
loop_
_entity_poly.entity_id
_entity_poly.type
_entity_poly.pdbx_seq_one_letter_code
_entity_poly.pdbx_strand_id
1 'polypeptide(L)'
;MWGGAMMFNQIVLQQEALHIIKEFDINYEKYNDNLYVMDSVESTSALLYKAVHAGATIFNCYSVEDVIFKNNKVSGVVVNWTPVLREGMHVDPLNIMAKCVIDGTGHDSEMCRTVARKNGIRLATDTGDVIGERSLDVVSGEEEVVNGTKEIYPGLYVCGMAASAVSGTPRMGPIFGGMLLSGKKVADLIIDALK
;
A
#
# COMPACT_ATOMS: atom_id res chain seq x y z
N MET A 1 10.10 0.69 4.83
CA MET A 1 9.44 0.20 6.07
C MET A 1 8.57 1.34 6.58
N TRP A 2 7.32 1.09 6.89
CA TRP A 2 6.37 2.09 7.36
C TRP A 2 6.85 2.74 8.67
N GLY A 3 7.14 4.03 8.64
CA GLY A 3 7.68 4.79 9.79
C GLY A 3 9.04 4.36 10.36
N GLY A 4 9.51 3.16 10.02
CA GLY A 4 10.72 2.60 10.64
C GLY A 4 12.06 3.16 10.14
N ALA A 5 12.03 4.02 9.12
CA ALA A 5 13.22 4.73 8.63
C ALA A 5 13.21 6.23 8.99
N MET A 6 12.30 6.65 9.85
CA MET A 6 12.24 8.05 10.31
C MET A 6 13.33 8.33 11.36
N MET A 7 13.73 9.58 11.46
CA MET A 7 14.65 10.05 12.51
C MET A 7 14.09 9.82 13.93
N PHE A 8 12.76 9.85 14.07
CA PHE A 8 12.04 9.50 15.29
C PHE A 8 11.08 8.37 15.01
N ASN A 9 10.95 7.43 15.93
CA ASN A 9 10.02 6.29 15.80
C ASN A 9 8.56 6.68 16.05
N GLN A 10 8.30 7.90 16.49
CA GLN A 10 6.95 8.37 16.77
C GLN A 10 6.20 8.68 15.46
N ILE A 11 5.01 8.15 15.37
CA ILE A 11 4.06 8.42 14.30
C ILE A 11 2.74 8.90 14.89
N VAL A 12 2.04 9.73 14.14
CA VAL A 12 0.80 10.37 14.57
C VAL A 12 -0.39 9.68 13.93
N LEU A 13 -1.47 9.55 14.68
CA LEU A 13 -2.72 8.93 14.29
C LEU A 13 -3.88 9.86 14.64
N GLN A 14 -4.85 9.96 13.76
CA GLN A 14 -6.11 10.65 14.03
C GLN A 14 -7.11 9.74 14.72
N GLN A 15 -8.11 10.35 15.39
CA GLN A 15 -9.16 9.66 16.13
C GLN A 15 -9.88 8.59 15.29
N GLU A 16 -10.11 8.86 14.01
CA GLU A 16 -10.85 8.01 13.07
C GLU A 16 -10.21 6.62 12.90
N ALA A 17 -8.88 6.55 12.94
CA ALA A 17 -8.15 5.30 12.79
C ALA A 17 -7.85 4.57 14.11
N LEU A 18 -8.22 5.17 15.25
CA LEU A 18 -7.91 4.61 16.57
C LEU A 18 -8.51 3.21 16.80
N HIS A 19 -9.67 2.92 16.20
CA HIS A 19 -10.30 1.62 16.31
C HIS A 19 -9.42 0.50 15.75
N ILE A 20 -8.66 0.76 14.67
CA ILE A 20 -7.71 -0.22 14.08
C ILE A 20 -6.57 -0.51 15.05
N ILE A 21 -6.01 0.52 15.67
CA ILE A 21 -4.92 0.37 16.64
C ILE A 21 -5.35 -0.49 17.83
N LYS A 22 -6.58 -0.27 18.31
CA LYS A 22 -7.17 -1.08 19.39
C LYS A 22 -7.41 -2.54 18.97
N GLU A 23 -7.87 -2.76 17.74
CA GLU A 23 -8.09 -4.11 17.21
C GLU A 23 -6.79 -4.93 17.14
N PHE A 24 -5.69 -4.27 16.81
CA PHE A 24 -4.38 -4.91 16.71
C PHE A 24 -3.57 -4.90 18.04
N ASP A 25 -4.14 -4.36 19.13
CA ASP A 25 -3.52 -4.32 20.44
C ASP A 25 -2.18 -3.58 20.44
N ILE A 26 -2.14 -2.42 19.76
CA ILE A 26 -0.98 -1.56 19.65
C ILE A 26 -1.05 -0.45 20.70
N ASN A 27 0.04 -0.20 21.42
CA ASN A 27 0.12 0.87 22.39
C ASN A 27 0.09 2.25 21.72
N TYR A 28 -0.59 3.17 22.37
CA TYR A 28 -0.69 4.56 21.93
C TYR A 28 -0.84 5.51 23.12
N GLU A 29 -0.44 6.75 22.92
CA GLU A 29 -0.63 7.83 23.90
C GLU A 29 -1.49 8.94 23.27
N LYS A 30 -2.37 9.53 24.08
CA LYS A 30 -3.16 10.68 23.65
C LYS A 30 -2.26 11.92 23.64
N TYR A 31 -2.13 12.57 22.48
CA TYR A 31 -1.39 13.83 22.34
C TYR A 31 -2.30 15.04 22.58
N ASN A 32 -3.50 15.04 21.97
CA ASN A 32 -4.56 16.03 22.19
C ASN A 32 -5.93 15.39 21.89
N ASP A 33 -6.98 16.19 21.77
CA ASP A 33 -8.34 15.66 21.61
C ASP A 33 -8.55 14.87 20.30
N ASN A 34 -7.77 15.15 19.26
CA ASN A 34 -7.94 14.54 17.95
C ASN A 34 -6.74 13.69 17.50
N LEU A 35 -5.62 13.75 18.23
CA LEU A 35 -4.38 13.11 17.81
C LEU A 35 -3.82 12.17 18.88
N TYR A 36 -3.28 11.07 18.41
CA TYR A 36 -2.61 10.04 19.20
C TYR A 36 -1.22 9.80 18.63
N VAL A 37 -0.29 9.38 19.49
CA VAL A 37 1.07 9.05 19.13
C VAL A 37 1.33 7.59 19.46
N MET A 38 2.02 6.90 18.58
CA MET A 38 2.43 5.51 18.75
C MET A 38 3.85 5.31 18.22
N ASP A 39 4.48 4.20 18.64
CA ASP A 39 5.79 3.81 18.15
C ASP A 39 5.66 3.05 16.82
N SER A 40 6.41 3.46 15.81
CA SER A 40 6.36 2.86 14.46
C SER A 40 6.93 1.45 14.40
N VAL A 41 7.92 1.15 15.23
CA VAL A 41 8.56 -0.18 15.27
C VAL A 41 7.62 -1.18 15.94
N GLU A 42 7.02 -0.80 17.06
CA GLU A 42 6.01 -1.61 17.74
C GLU A 42 4.80 -1.85 16.82
N SER A 43 4.26 -0.78 16.23
CA SER A 43 3.10 -0.86 15.34
C SER A 43 3.34 -1.78 14.15
N THR A 44 4.49 -1.63 13.48
CA THR A 44 4.84 -2.48 12.34
C THR A 44 5.01 -3.94 12.77
N SER A 45 5.66 -4.17 13.92
CA SER A 45 5.89 -5.51 14.45
C SER A 45 4.58 -6.20 14.82
N ALA A 46 3.65 -5.48 15.47
CA ALA A 46 2.35 -6.01 15.84
C ALA A 46 1.52 -6.38 14.61
N LEU A 47 1.45 -5.48 13.62
CA LEU A 47 0.75 -5.73 12.35
C LEU A 47 1.33 -6.94 11.60
N LEU A 48 2.67 -7.03 11.50
CA LEU A 48 3.33 -8.16 10.86
C LEU A 48 3.07 -9.47 11.60
N TYR A 49 3.17 -9.46 12.92
CA TYR A 49 2.86 -10.64 13.74
C TYR A 49 1.43 -11.12 13.51
N LYS A 50 0.46 -10.22 13.58
CA LYS A 50 -0.96 -10.56 13.37
C LYS A 50 -1.22 -11.06 11.96
N ALA A 51 -0.59 -10.46 10.94
CA ALA A 51 -0.70 -10.91 9.55
C ALA A 51 -0.18 -12.35 9.36
N VAL A 52 1.02 -12.65 9.88
CA VAL A 52 1.58 -14.01 9.81
C VAL A 52 0.73 -14.99 10.60
N HIS A 53 0.25 -14.61 11.78
CA HIS A 53 -0.62 -15.45 12.60
C HIS A 53 -1.97 -15.75 11.91
N ALA A 54 -2.45 -14.81 11.09
CA ALA A 54 -3.63 -15.01 10.24
C ALA A 54 -3.36 -15.82 8.96
N GLY A 55 -2.13 -16.29 8.74
CA GLY A 55 -1.74 -17.13 7.62
C GLY A 55 -1.14 -16.40 6.42
N ALA A 56 -0.82 -15.11 6.54
CA ALA A 56 -0.13 -14.39 5.48
C ALA A 56 1.34 -14.86 5.34
N THR A 57 1.81 -14.99 4.11
CA THR A 57 3.22 -15.26 3.82
C THR A 57 3.93 -13.94 3.52
N ILE A 58 5.05 -13.69 4.20
CA ILE A 58 5.86 -12.49 4.01
C ILE A 58 7.13 -12.84 3.26
N PHE A 59 7.37 -12.18 2.14
CA PHE A 59 8.58 -12.30 1.33
C PHE A 59 9.49 -11.10 1.58
N ASN A 60 10.54 -11.28 2.38
CA ASN A 60 11.57 -10.26 2.60
C ASN A 60 12.62 -10.29 1.48
N CYS A 61 13.14 -9.13 1.10
CA CYS A 61 14.16 -8.98 0.06
C CYS A 61 13.70 -9.49 -1.31
N TYR A 62 12.41 -9.42 -1.60
CA TYR A 62 11.86 -9.65 -2.93
C TYR A 62 11.51 -8.32 -3.58
N SER A 63 11.75 -8.24 -4.88
CA SER A 63 11.34 -7.15 -5.75
C SER A 63 10.33 -7.65 -6.76
N VAL A 64 9.29 -6.88 -7.00
CA VAL A 64 8.35 -7.18 -8.10
C VAL A 64 8.92 -6.60 -9.38
N GLU A 65 9.14 -7.46 -10.37
CA GLU A 65 9.68 -7.07 -11.69
C GLU A 65 8.59 -6.81 -12.72
N ASP A 66 7.46 -7.51 -12.55
CA ASP A 66 6.35 -7.43 -13.50
C ASP A 66 5.03 -7.90 -12.88
N VAL A 67 3.95 -7.72 -13.62
CA VAL A 67 2.63 -8.28 -13.31
C VAL A 67 2.29 -9.41 -14.26
N ILE A 68 1.55 -10.40 -13.79
CA ILE A 68 0.96 -11.43 -14.65
C ILE A 68 -0.35 -10.88 -15.20
N PHE A 69 -0.40 -10.65 -16.51
CA PHE A 69 -1.55 -10.09 -17.22
C PHE A 69 -2.21 -11.17 -18.07
N LYS A 70 -3.47 -11.50 -17.79
CA LYS A 70 -4.21 -12.54 -18.50
C LYS A 70 -5.68 -12.16 -18.66
N ASN A 71 -6.22 -12.33 -19.86
CA ASN A 71 -7.64 -12.05 -20.17
C ASN A 71 -8.05 -10.61 -19.76
N ASN A 72 -7.24 -9.61 -20.07
CA ASN A 72 -7.44 -8.22 -19.68
C ASN A 72 -7.59 -7.99 -18.17
N LYS A 73 -6.91 -8.78 -17.38
CA LYS A 73 -6.92 -8.71 -15.92
C LYS A 73 -5.51 -8.93 -15.36
N VAL A 74 -5.16 -8.22 -14.30
CA VAL A 74 -3.99 -8.51 -13.48
C VAL A 74 -4.31 -9.76 -12.65
N SER A 75 -3.49 -10.80 -12.79
CA SER A 75 -3.73 -12.14 -12.24
C SER A 75 -2.57 -12.67 -11.41
N GLY A 76 -1.64 -11.80 -11.04
CA GLY A 76 -0.48 -12.13 -10.22
C GLY A 76 0.69 -11.20 -10.44
N VAL A 77 1.83 -11.57 -9.89
CA VAL A 77 3.09 -10.81 -9.96
C VAL A 77 4.26 -11.72 -10.31
N VAL A 78 5.27 -11.14 -10.93
CA VAL A 78 6.57 -11.75 -11.19
C VAL A 78 7.56 -11.14 -10.22
N VAL A 79 8.19 -11.96 -9.40
CA VAL A 79 9.07 -11.50 -8.33
C VAL A 79 10.45 -12.12 -8.45
N ASN A 80 11.47 -11.38 -8.08
CA ASN A 80 12.82 -11.88 -7.99
C ASN A 80 13.45 -11.46 -6.66
N TRP A 81 14.49 -12.17 -6.28
CA TRP A 81 15.20 -11.88 -5.05
C TRP A 81 16.08 -10.63 -5.25
N THR A 82 15.93 -9.64 -4.37
CA THR A 82 16.68 -8.38 -4.47
C THR A 82 18.21 -8.57 -4.57
N PRO A 83 18.86 -9.49 -3.84
CA PRO A 83 20.28 -9.80 -4.03
C PRO A 83 20.62 -10.27 -5.43
N VAL A 84 19.77 -11.07 -6.08
CA VAL A 84 19.98 -11.55 -7.45
C VAL A 84 20.05 -10.37 -8.42
N LEU A 85 19.11 -9.43 -8.28
CA LEU A 85 19.08 -8.23 -9.11
C LEU A 85 20.30 -7.32 -8.89
N ARG A 86 20.70 -7.14 -7.62
CA ARG A 86 21.86 -6.30 -7.27
C ARG A 86 23.18 -6.82 -7.78
N GLU A 87 23.36 -8.15 -7.73
CA GLU A 87 24.59 -8.81 -8.17
C GLU A 87 24.58 -9.14 -9.68
N GLY A 88 23.51 -8.80 -10.40
CA GLY A 88 23.38 -9.08 -11.83
C GLY A 88 23.40 -10.58 -12.16
N MET A 89 22.94 -11.41 -11.25
CA MET A 89 22.88 -12.85 -11.44
C MET A 89 21.77 -13.24 -12.42
N HIS A 90 22.02 -14.24 -13.24
CA HIS A 90 21.02 -14.81 -14.15
C HIS A 90 20.22 -15.92 -13.43
N VAL A 91 19.16 -15.51 -12.75
CA VAL A 91 18.21 -16.41 -12.08
C VAL A 91 16.81 -16.05 -12.57
N ASP A 92 16.06 -17.06 -13.02
CA ASP A 92 14.70 -16.86 -13.48
C ASP A 92 13.78 -16.40 -12.32
N PRO A 93 12.92 -15.40 -12.56
CA PRO A 93 12.01 -14.92 -11.54
C PRO A 93 10.88 -15.92 -11.23
N LEU A 94 10.26 -15.75 -10.07
CA LEU A 94 9.13 -16.56 -9.65
C LEU A 94 7.82 -15.91 -10.08
N ASN A 95 6.90 -16.73 -10.57
CA ASN A 95 5.54 -16.32 -10.91
C ASN A 95 4.58 -16.66 -9.76
N ILE A 96 3.94 -15.65 -9.17
CA ILE A 96 2.97 -15.81 -8.11
C ILE A 96 1.60 -15.43 -8.64
N MET A 97 0.73 -16.44 -8.84
CA MET A 97 -0.66 -16.22 -9.25
C MET A 97 -1.50 -15.71 -8.10
N ALA A 98 -2.39 -14.78 -8.38
CA ALA A 98 -3.31 -14.22 -7.40
C ALA A 98 -4.67 -13.88 -8.04
N LYS A 99 -5.74 -13.92 -7.24
CA LYS A 99 -7.07 -13.47 -7.66
C LYS A 99 -7.13 -11.95 -7.80
N CYS A 100 -6.40 -11.24 -6.93
CA CYS A 100 -6.25 -9.79 -6.90
C CYS A 100 -4.82 -9.44 -6.49
N VAL A 101 -4.33 -8.31 -6.98
CA VAL A 101 -3.04 -7.71 -6.61
C VAL A 101 -3.30 -6.34 -6.01
N ILE A 102 -2.62 -6.01 -4.93
CA ILE A 102 -2.68 -4.68 -4.31
C ILE A 102 -1.34 -3.99 -4.54
N ASP A 103 -1.35 -2.85 -5.21
CA ASP A 103 -0.21 -1.96 -5.26
C ASP A 103 -0.18 -1.10 -3.99
N GLY A 104 0.71 -1.46 -3.07
CA GLY A 104 1.05 -0.72 -1.85
C GLY A 104 2.50 -0.25 -1.87
N THR A 105 3.11 -0.09 -3.06
CA THR A 105 4.54 0.24 -3.22
C THR A 105 4.88 1.70 -2.86
N GLY A 106 3.89 2.46 -2.40
CA GLY A 106 4.08 3.84 -1.96
C GLY A 106 4.08 4.83 -3.12
N HIS A 107 4.88 5.88 -3.01
CA HIS A 107 4.92 7.00 -3.95
C HIS A 107 5.24 6.59 -5.39
N ASP A 108 5.96 5.50 -5.57
CA ASP A 108 6.38 5.04 -6.90
C ASP A 108 5.24 4.35 -7.68
N SER A 109 4.23 3.79 -7.00
CA SER A 109 3.10 3.09 -7.64
C SER A 109 3.58 2.12 -8.73
N GLU A 110 4.56 1.30 -8.40
CA GLU A 110 5.35 0.52 -9.37
C GLU A 110 4.48 -0.42 -10.21
N MET A 111 3.49 -1.08 -9.59
CA MET A 111 2.61 -2.01 -10.30
C MET A 111 1.70 -1.28 -11.27
N CYS A 112 1.12 -0.17 -10.86
CA CYS A 112 0.27 0.64 -11.71
C CYS A 112 1.03 1.18 -12.92
N ARG A 113 2.24 1.73 -12.71
CA ARG A 113 3.10 2.20 -13.83
C ARG A 113 3.51 1.08 -14.77
N THR A 114 3.85 -0.08 -14.21
CA THR A 114 4.25 -1.25 -15.00
C THR A 114 3.11 -1.73 -15.88
N VAL A 115 1.89 -1.85 -15.35
CA VAL A 115 0.71 -2.28 -16.08
C VAL A 115 0.36 -1.29 -17.20
N ALA A 116 0.31 0.00 -16.90
CA ALA A 116 0.01 1.03 -17.89
C ALA A 116 1.03 1.04 -19.04
N ARG A 117 2.33 1.02 -18.70
CA ARG A 117 3.41 1.10 -19.69
C ARG A 117 3.51 -0.14 -20.58
N LYS A 118 3.47 -1.36 -19.96
CA LYS A 118 3.73 -2.60 -20.70
C LYS A 118 2.53 -3.10 -21.50
N ASN A 119 1.33 -2.87 -21.02
CA ASN A 119 0.12 -3.41 -21.64
C ASN A 119 -0.67 -2.37 -22.44
N GLY A 120 -0.23 -1.11 -22.42
CA GLY A 120 -0.91 -0.02 -23.14
C GLY A 120 -2.35 0.22 -22.65
N ILE A 121 -2.63 -0.14 -21.40
CA ILE A 121 -3.96 0.01 -20.81
C ILE A 121 -4.15 1.39 -20.21
N ARG A 122 -5.41 1.77 -20.07
CA ARG A 122 -5.80 2.97 -19.32
C ARG A 122 -6.26 2.58 -17.92
N LEU A 123 -5.62 3.19 -16.90
CA LEU A 123 -6.06 3.07 -15.52
C LEU A 123 -7.35 3.87 -15.28
N ALA A 124 -8.11 3.52 -14.26
CA ALA A 124 -9.32 4.24 -13.86
C ALA A 124 -8.99 5.55 -13.13
N THR A 125 -8.28 6.44 -13.84
CA THR A 125 -7.90 7.81 -13.45
C THR A 125 -8.31 8.79 -14.53
N ASP A 126 -8.32 10.07 -14.25
CA ASP A 126 -8.70 11.13 -15.21
C ASP A 126 -7.80 11.15 -16.45
N THR A 127 -6.51 10.87 -16.28
CA THR A 127 -5.53 10.81 -17.37
C THR A 127 -5.47 9.44 -18.05
N GLY A 128 -5.92 8.39 -17.37
CA GLY A 128 -5.73 7.00 -17.78
C GLY A 128 -4.35 6.44 -17.41
N ASP A 129 -3.56 7.19 -16.65
CA ASP A 129 -2.21 6.83 -16.18
C ASP A 129 -2.04 7.24 -14.72
N VAL A 130 -0.87 6.97 -14.12
CA VAL A 130 -0.51 7.46 -12.80
C VAL A 130 -0.30 8.97 -12.86
N ILE A 131 -1.14 9.73 -12.14
CA ILE A 131 -1.16 11.20 -12.21
C ILE A 131 0.07 11.81 -11.50
N GLY A 132 0.51 11.21 -10.41
CA GLY A 132 1.55 11.73 -9.51
C GLY A 132 0.95 12.56 -8.37
N GLU A 133 1.63 12.60 -7.26
CA GLU A 133 1.18 13.32 -6.07
C GLU A 133 1.28 14.83 -6.21
N ARG A 134 0.39 15.54 -5.55
CA ARG A 134 0.47 16.98 -5.34
C ARG A 134 1.29 17.33 -4.10
N SER A 135 1.59 18.61 -3.94
CA SER A 135 2.29 19.15 -2.75
C SER A 135 1.58 18.75 -1.45
N LEU A 136 2.36 18.78 -0.37
CA LEU A 136 1.90 18.38 0.96
C LEU A 136 0.71 19.24 1.43
N ASP A 137 -0.37 18.56 1.74
CA ASP A 137 -1.50 19.05 2.51
C ASP A 137 -1.96 17.92 3.42
N VAL A 138 -1.62 18.00 4.70
CA VAL A 138 -1.77 16.90 5.64
C VAL A 138 -3.24 16.53 5.85
N VAL A 139 -4.11 17.50 6.02
CA VAL A 139 -5.53 17.25 6.32
C VAL A 139 -6.24 16.67 5.12
N SER A 140 -6.07 17.29 3.96
CA SER A 140 -6.66 16.82 2.71
C SER A 140 -6.08 15.46 2.29
N GLY A 141 -4.76 15.27 2.43
CA GLY A 141 -4.08 14.02 2.08
C GLY A 141 -4.55 12.81 2.89
N GLU A 142 -4.85 12.97 4.17
CA GLU A 142 -5.37 11.90 5.04
C GLU A 142 -6.75 11.38 4.58
N GLU A 143 -7.63 12.27 4.17
CA GLU A 143 -8.94 11.91 3.65
C GLU A 143 -8.83 11.32 2.23
N GLU A 144 -8.06 11.98 1.39
CA GLU A 144 -7.91 11.63 -0.03
C GLU A 144 -7.22 10.28 -0.25
N VAL A 145 -6.30 9.86 0.61
CA VAL A 145 -5.69 8.53 0.51
C VAL A 145 -6.73 7.43 0.69
N VAL A 146 -7.69 7.62 1.58
CA VAL A 146 -8.79 6.68 1.79
C VAL A 146 -9.74 6.71 0.59
N ASN A 147 -10.10 7.91 0.11
CA ASN A 147 -10.99 8.07 -1.05
C ASN A 147 -10.40 7.46 -2.32
N GLY A 148 -9.10 7.66 -2.56
CA GLY A 148 -8.35 7.11 -3.69
C GLY A 148 -8.15 5.60 -3.67
N THR A 149 -8.40 4.94 -2.55
CA THR A 149 -8.30 3.48 -2.41
C THR A 149 -9.42 2.78 -3.16
N LYS A 150 -9.09 2.07 -4.23
CA LYS A 150 -10.05 1.43 -5.13
C LYS A 150 -9.40 0.38 -6.04
N GLU A 151 -10.20 -0.36 -6.77
CA GLU A 151 -9.75 -1.08 -7.96
C GLU A 151 -9.42 -0.07 -9.06
N ILE A 152 -8.18 -0.10 -9.54
CA ILE A 152 -7.69 0.85 -10.55
C ILE A 152 -7.69 0.26 -11.95
N TYR A 153 -7.63 -1.04 -12.04
CA TYR A 153 -7.78 -1.85 -13.24
C TYR A 153 -8.25 -3.25 -12.81
N PRO A 154 -8.98 -4.02 -13.65
CA PRO A 154 -9.45 -5.35 -13.25
C PRO A 154 -8.36 -6.21 -12.61
N GLY A 155 -8.58 -6.60 -11.35
CA GLY A 155 -7.66 -7.37 -10.53
C GLY A 155 -6.50 -6.60 -9.91
N LEU A 156 -6.36 -5.28 -10.15
CA LEU A 156 -5.34 -4.43 -9.55
C LEU A 156 -6.00 -3.35 -8.68
N TYR A 157 -5.68 -3.36 -7.41
CA TYR A 157 -6.13 -2.40 -6.41
C TYR A 157 -4.98 -1.53 -5.94
N VAL A 158 -5.29 -0.35 -5.42
CA VAL A 158 -4.30 0.57 -4.84
C VAL A 158 -4.68 0.91 -3.42
N CYS A 159 -3.66 1.06 -2.54
CA CYS A 159 -3.84 1.54 -1.17
C CYS A 159 -2.62 2.34 -0.68
N GLY A 160 -2.79 3.06 0.44
CA GLY A 160 -1.75 3.88 1.01
C GLY A 160 -1.26 4.95 0.04
N MET A 161 0.03 5.30 0.11
CA MET A 161 0.58 6.36 -0.74
C MET A 161 0.55 6.03 -2.25
N ALA A 162 0.45 4.75 -2.63
CA ALA A 162 0.22 4.39 -4.03
C ALA A 162 -1.15 4.88 -4.52
N ALA A 163 -2.20 4.84 -3.69
CA ALA A 163 -3.49 5.39 -4.03
C ALA A 163 -3.43 6.91 -4.25
N SER A 164 -2.67 7.63 -3.41
CA SER A 164 -2.43 9.07 -3.57
C SER A 164 -1.69 9.39 -4.87
N ALA A 165 -0.60 8.67 -5.16
CA ALA A 165 0.18 8.87 -6.37
C ALA A 165 -0.63 8.57 -7.64
N VAL A 166 -1.41 7.49 -7.64
CA VAL A 166 -2.25 7.12 -8.79
C VAL A 166 -3.35 8.15 -9.03
N SER A 167 -3.99 8.63 -7.97
CA SER A 167 -5.14 9.55 -8.05
C SER A 167 -4.75 11.03 -8.14
N GLY A 168 -3.48 11.38 -7.97
CA GLY A 168 -3.02 12.78 -8.01
C GLY A 168 -3.48 13.60 -6.81
N THR A 169 -3.50 12.99 -5.62
CA THR A 169 -3.91 13.68 -4.39
C THR A 169 -2.70 14.24 -3.62
N PRO A 170 -2.91 15.14 -2.65
CA PRO A 170 -1.81 15.70 -1.86
C PRO A 170 -1.09 14.63 -1.02
N ARG A 171 0.18 14.87 -0.74
CA ARG A 171 0.93 14.08 0.23
C ARG A 171 0.43 14.37 1.65
N MET A 172 0.39 13.35 2.50
CA MET A 172 -0.18 13.42 3.84
C MET A 172 0.84 13.66 4.97
N GLY A 173 2.14 13.57 4.73
CA GLY A 173 3.16 13.79 5.76
C GLY A 173 3.20 12.68 6.85
N PRO A 174 3.59 12.99 8.11
CA PRO A 174 3.84 11.99 9.15
C PRO A 174 2.60 11.53 9.93
N ILE A 175 1.41 11.70 9.39
CA ILE A 175 0.16 11.16 9.97
C ILE A 175 -0.18 9.88 9.21
N PHE A 176 -0.48 8.80 9.93
CA PHE A 176 -0.59 7.44 9.36
C PHE A 176 -2.00 6.84 9.46
N GLY A 177 -2.96 7.59 10.01
CA GLY A 177 -4.32 7.11 10.16
C GLY A 177 -4.99 6.76 8.83
N GLY A 178 -4.86 7.64 7.85
CA GLY A 178 -5.39 7.41 6.51
C GLY A 178 -4.80 6.18 5.81
N MET A 179 -3.50 5.88 6.02
CA MET A 179 -2.89 4.67 5.48
C MET A 179 -3.48 3.39 6.08
N LEU A 180 -3.74 3.37 7.39
CA LEU A 180 -4.38 2.23 8.06
C LEU A 180 -5.81 2.03 7.57
N LEU A 181 -6.58 3.12 7.51
CA LEU A 181 -7.95 3.12 6.97
C LEU A 181 -8.00 2.69 5.51
N SER A 182 -7.05 3.14 4.70
CA SER A 182 -6.88 2.74 3.30
C SER A 182 -6.59 1.22 3.19
N GLY A 183 -5.70 0.70 4.03
CA GLY A 183 -5.41 -0.74 4.09
C GLY A 183 -6.64 -1.57 4.46
N LYS A 184 -7.41 -1.13 5.46
CA LYS A 184 -8.69 -1.76 5.81
C LYS A 184 -9.69 -1.70 4.66
N LYS A 185 -9.87 -0.53 4.05
CA LYS A 185 -10.80 -0.33 2.93
C LYS A 185 -10.48 -1.26 1.75
N VAL A 186 -9.21 -1.37 1.34
CA VAL A 186 -8.85 -2.24 0.22
C VAL A 186 -9.11 -3.72 0.54
N ALA A 187 -8.91 -4.13 1.79
CA ALA A 187 -9.25 -5.49 2.22
C ALA A 187 -10.75 -5.76 2.11
N ASP A 188 -11.59 -4.84 2.60
CA ASP A 188 -13.06 -4.94 2.52
C ASP A 188 -13.53 -5.01 1.06
N LEU A 189 -13.00 -4.14 0.17
CA LEU A 189 -13.31 -4.16 -1.27
C LEU A 189 -12.99 -5.50 -1.94
N ILE A 190 -11.83 -6.08 -1.62
CA ILE A 190 -11.42 -7.36 -2.21
C ILE A 190 -12.24 -8.52 -1.65
N ILE A 191 -12.54 -8.53 -0.35
CA ILE A 191 -13.41 -9.54 0.26
C ILE A 191 -14.77 -9.54 -0.43
N ASP A 192 -15.36 -8.38 -0.69
CA ASP A 192 -16.65 -8.26 -1.36
C ASP A 192 -16.58 -8.69 -2.84
N ALA A 193 -15.51 -8.36 -3.53
CA ALA A 193 -15.28 -8.76 -4.92
C ALA A 193 -15.03 -10.27 -5.10
N LEU A 194 -14.63 -10.99 -4.04
CA LEU A 194 -14.33 -12.43 -4.08
C LEU A 194 -15.48 -13.33 -3.60
N LYS A 195 -16.57 -12.73 -3.10
CA LYS A 195 -17.80 -13.44 -2.76
C LYS A 195 -18.57 -13.88 -4.01
#